data_4b76ba42287ffbdf642456c31db5ed76
#
_entry.id   4b76ba42287ffbdf642456c31db5ed76
#
_cell.length_a   1.000
_cell.length_b   1.000
_cell.length_c   1.000
_cell.angle_alpha   90.00
_cell.angle_beta   90.00
_cell.angle_gamma   90.00
#
_symmetry.space_group_name_H-M   'P 1'
#
loop_
_entity.id
_entity.type
_entity.pdbx_description
1 polymer ?
#
loop_
_entity_poly.entity_id
_entity_poly.type
_entity_poly.pdbx_seq_one_letter_code
_entity_poly.pdbx_strand_id
1 'polypeptide(L)'
;KDSIFGKIISIDLKSKDYEIIAMGSRNAQGLYYDKDKNIIIHTEHGPIGGDEININFDPDNKIVENYGWPISSYGEHDDGKFRKEAPLHKSHQDYGFIEPIKYYTPSIAISEIVRIPSTFSERFTNDFFIGALGFKDQINDGDQSIHHIRFNENFDQIIFEDVIPIGE
;
A
#
# COMPACT_ATOMS: atom_id res chain seq x y z
N LYS A 1 18.90 5.19 9.60
CA LYS A 1 19.04 4.57 8.25
C LYS A 1 19.38 3.06 8.33
N ASP A 2 19.84 2.57 9.47
CA ASP A 2 20.38 1.21 9.63
C ASP A 2 19.34 0.18 10.10
N SER A 3 18.09 0.58 10.31
CA SER A 3 16.98 -0.29 10.67
C SER A 3 16.29 -0.85 9.42
N ILE A 4 15.79 -2.10 9.50
CA ILE A 4 14.94 -2.72 8.46
C ILE A 4 13.46 -2.32 8.59
N PHE A 5 13.07 -1.64 9.67
CA PHE A 5 11.69 -1.16 9.85
C PHE A 5 11.30 -0.11 8.81
N GLY A 6 10.08 -0.17 8.34
CA GLY A 6 9.54 0.73 7.31
C GLY A 6 10.20 0.54 5.94
N LYS A 7 10.61 -0.69 5.63
CA LYS A 7 11.29 -1.04 4.37
C LYS A 7 10.71 -2.30 3.75
N ILE A 8 10.78 -2.34 2.43
CA ILE A 8 10.64 -3.56 1.64
C ILE A 8 12.04 -4.04 1.31
N ILE A 9 12.32 -5.30 1.57
CA ILE A 9 13.63 -5.92 1.35
C ILE A 9 13.51 -7.14 0.43
N SER A 10 14.51 -7.35 -0.40
CA SER A 10 14.73 -8.59 -1.15
C SER A 10 15.81 -9.42 -0.46
N ILE A 11 15.59 -10.71 -0.31
CA ILE A 11 16.54 -11.63 0.32
C ILE A 11 16.94 -12.71 -0.66
N ASP A 12 18.23 -12.85 -0.93
CA ASP A 12 18.76 -13.99 -1.66
C ASP A 12 18.70 -15.25 -0.78
N LEU A 13 17.96 -16.26 -1.24
CA LEU A 13 17.72 -17.47 -0.44
C LEU A 13 18.97 -18.36 -0.27
N LYS A 14 19.99 -18.17 -1.09
CA LYS A 14 21.25 -18.96 -1.03
C LYS A 14 22.28 -18.26 -0.15
N SER A 15 22.62 -17.01 -0.47
CA SER A 15 23.62 -16.24 0.28
C SER A 15 23.11 -15.74 1.60
N LYS A 16 21.77 -15.53 1.74
CA LYS A 16 21.09 -14.86 2.85
C LYS A 16 21.38 -13.36 2.94
N ASP A 17 22.02 -12.81 1.92
CA ASP A 17 22.18 -11.36 1.81
C ASP A 17 20.84 -10.70 1.51
N TYR A 18 20.69 -9.45 1.89
CA TYR A 18 19.48 -8.69 1.58
C TYR A 18 19.82 -7.33 0.95
N GLU A 19 18.91 -6.87 0.13
CA GLU A 19 18.90 -5.54 -0.45
C GLU A 19 17.63 -4.79 -0.01
N ILE A 20 17.75 -3.48 0.22
CA ILE A 20 16.58 -2.63 0.47
C ILE A 20 16.03 -2.21 -0.88
N ILE A 21 14.77 -2.57 -1.16
CA ILE A 21 14.07 -2.23 -2.39
C ILE A 21 13.32 -0.90 -2.24
N ALA A 22 12.70 -0.70 -1.07
CA ALA A 22 11.97 0.53 -0.77
C ALA A 22 12.03 0.88 0.71
N MET A 23 11.77 2.15 1.02
CA MET A 23 11.71 2.68 2.38
C MET A 23 10.59 3.71 2.52
N GLY A 24 10.39 4.20 3.73
CA GLY A 24 9.40 5.23 4.00
C GLY A 24 7.97 4.70 4.09
N SER A 25 7.81 3.39 4.34
CA SER A 25 6.52 2.81 4.70
C SER A 25 6.30 2.90 6.21
N ARG A 26 5.06 3.14 6.62
CA ARG A 26 4.67 3.16 8.03
C ARG A 26 4.41 1.75 8.56
N ASN A 27 3.46 1.05 7.95
CA ASN A 27 3.00 -0.27 8.39
C ASN A 27 2.48 -1.05 7.17
N ALA A 28 3.39 -1.57 6.36
CA ALA A 28 3.05 -2.39 5.21
C ALA A 28 2.36 -3.68 5.67
N GLN A 29 1.27 -4.05 4.98
CA GLN A 29 0.43 -5.20 5.31
C GLN A 29 0.44 -6.24 4.19
N GLY A 30 0.06 -5.87 2.97
CA GLY A 30 0.04 -6.72 1.81
C GLY A 30 1.22 -6.46 0.88
N LEU A 31 1.69 -7.52 0.21
CA LEU A 31 2.74 -7.41 -0.81
C LEU A 31 2.50 -8.42 -1.93
N TYR A 32 2.40 -7.91 -3.14
CA TYR A 32 2.28 -8.71 -4.35
C TYR A 32 3.41 -8.36 -5.32
N TYR A 33 4.14 -9.37 -5.78
CA TYR A 33 5.13 -9.23 -6.85
C TYR A 33 4.59 -9.81 -8.16
N ASP A 34 4.41 -8.95 -9.17
CA ASP A 34 4.09 -9.36 -10.53
C ASP A 34 5.40 -9.65 -11.28
N LYS A 35 5.71 -10.92 -11.44
CA LYS A 35 6.93 -11.38 -12.09
C LYS A 35 6.98 -11.00 -13.57
N ASP A 36 5.82 -11.01 -14.26
CA ASP A 36 5.78 -10.78 -15.71
C ASP A 36 5.96 -9.31 -16.05
N LYS A 37 5.48 -8.42 -15.17
CA LYS A 37 5.61 -6.97 -15.30
C LYS A 37 6.81 -6.41 -14.54
N ASN A 38 7.42 -7.21 -13.67
CA ASN A 38 8.48 -6.80 -12.76
C ASN A 38 8.09 -5.59 -11.90
N ILE A 39 6.92 -5.67 -11.24
CA ILE A 39 6.44 -4.62 -10.34
C ILE A 39 6.14 -5.22 -8.95
N ILE A 40 6.29 -4.40 -7.92
CA ILE A 40 5.84 -4.71 -6.56
C ILE A 40 4.68 -3.80 -6.21
N ILE A 41 3.55 -4.39 -5.83
CA ILE A 41 2.40 -3.67 -5.27
C ILE A 41 2.38 -3.95 -3.78
N HIS A 42 2.26 -2.92 -2.96
CA HIS A 42 2.07 -3.09 -1.53
C HIS A 42 0.99 -2.18 -0.97
N THR A 43 0.41 -2.64 0.11
CA THR A 43 -0.58 -1.88 0.88
C THR A 43 0.00 -1.50 2.21
N GLU A 44 -0.39 -0.37 2.76
CA GLU A 44 0.04 0.02 4.10
C GLU A 44 -1.03 0.79 4.88
N HIS A 45 -0.99 0.66 6.19
CA HIS A 45 -1.82 1.46 7.08
C HIS A 45 -1.24 2.86 7.27
N GLY A 46 -2.05 3.87 7.03
CA GLY A 46 -1.82 5.21 7.53
C GLY A 46 -1.99 5.31 9.06
N PRO A 47 -1.81 6.50 9.64
CA PRO A 47 -2.16 6.75 11.04
C PRO A 47 -3.70 6.83 11.20
N ILE A 48 -4.29 8.02 11.43
CA ILE A 48 -5.74 8.20 11.28
C ILE A 48 -6.03 8.61 9.85
N GLY A 49 -6.61 7.73 9.04
CA GLY A 49 -6.71 7.91 7.58
C GLY A 49 -5.39 7.64 6.85
N GLY A 50 -5.41 7.74 5.54
CA GLY A 50 -4.22 7.63 4.70
C GLY A 50 -3.66 6.21 4.58
N ASP A 51 -4.50 5.18 4.60
CA ASP A 51 -4.09 3.86 4.12
C ASP A 51 -3.78 3.95 2.63
N GLU A 52 -2.75 3.26 2.17
CA GLU A 52 -2.20 3.47 0.83
C GLU A 52 -2.06 2.18 0.04
N ILE A 53 -2.21 2.31 -1.28
CA ILE A 53 -1.77 1.32 -2.27
C ILE A 53 -0.61 1.95 -3.03
N ASN A 54 0.55 1.35 -2.94
CA ASN A 54 1.79 1.81 -3.53
C ASN A 54 2.31 0.82 -4.57
N ILE A 55 3.00 1.30 -5.59
CA ILE A 55 3.63 0.46 -6.62
C ILE A 55 5.08 0.90 -6.83
N ASN A 56 5.99 -0.08 -6.79
CA ASN A 56 7.33 0.03 -7.34
C ASN A 56 7.33 -0.55 -8.74
N PHE A 57 7.57 0.31 -9.75
CA PHE A 57 7.50 -0.06 -11.17
C PHE A 57 8.79 -0.67 -11.72
N ASP A 58 9.87 -0.63 -10.96
CA ASP A 58 11.15 -1.24 -11.37
C ASP A 58 12.01 -1.58 -10.14
N PRO A 59 11.66 -2.64 -9.41
CA PRO A 59 12.36 -3.03 -8.19
C PRO A 59 13.84 -3.45 -8.41
N ASP A 60 14.24 -3.67 -9.67
CA ASP A 60 15.61 -4.08 -10.02
C ASP A 60 16.54 -2.89 -10.34
N ASN A 61 16.03 -1.67 -10.40
CA ASN A 61 16.79 -0.49 -10.88
C ASN A 61 17.85 0.03 -9.89
N LYS A 62 18.03 -0.63 -8.74
CA LYS A 62 18.98 -0.24 -7.67
C LYS A 62 18.71 1.13 -7.03
N ILE A 63 17.60 1.75 -7.34
CA ILE A 63 17.12 2.97 -6.68
C ILE A 63 16.18 2.54 -5.54
N VAL A 64 16.51 2.93 -4.31
CA VAL A 64 15.62 2.69 -3.18
C VAL A 64 14.51 3.73 -3.21
N GLU A 65 13.32 3.32 -3.63
CA GLU A 65 12.13 4.17 -3.60
C GLU A 65 11.76 4.59 -2.19
N ASN A 66 11.21 5.80 -2.04
CA ASN A 66 10.82 6.34 -0.75
C ASN A 66 9.36 6.80 -0.77
N TYR A 67 8.52 6.16 0.04
CA TYR A 67 7.09 6.43 0.15
C TYR A 67 6.72 7.50 1.20
N GLY A 68 7.71 8.13 1.82
CA GLY A 68 7.55 9.41 2.51
C GLY A 68 7.33 9.37 4.01
N TRP A 69 6.91 8.25 4.60
CA TRP A 69 6.68 8.18 6.04
C TRP A 69 7.96 8.49 6.86
N PRO A 70 7.91 9.31 7.92
CA PRO A 70 6.75 10.04 8.46
C PRO A 70 6.70 11.51 8.02
N ILE A 71 7.38 11.89 6.95
CA ILE A 71 7.43 13.27 6.47
C ILE A 71 6.14 13.64 5.75
N SER A 72 5.63 12.74 4.89
CA SER A 72 4.35 12.88 4.23
C SER A 72 3.42 11.71 4.55
N SER A 73 2.12 11.96 4.55
CA SER A 73 1.04 11.00 4.71
C SER A 73 -0.30 11.67 4.48
N TYR A 74 -1.25 10.97 3.91
CA TYR A 74 -2.64 11.43 3.78
C TYR A 74 -3.46 11.27 5.07
N GLY A 75 -2.88 10.62 6.09
CA GLY A 75 -3.47 10.50 7.43
C GLY A 75 -3.04 11.60 8.41
N GLU A 76 -3.52 11.50 9.64
CA GLU A 76 -3.27 12.47 10.71
C GLU A 76 -2.74 11.75 11.97
N HIS A 77 -2.06 12.49 12.85
CA HIS A 77 -1.68 11.95 14.15
C HIS A 77 -2.90 11.69 15.02
N ASP A 78 -2.86 10.64 15.85
CA ASP A 78 -3.96 10.23 16.72
C ASP A 78 -4.44 11.31 17.68
N ASP A 79 -3.55 12.22 18.05
CA ASP A 79 -3.85 13.36 18.93
C ASP A 79 -4.07 14.68 18.18
N GLY A 80 -4.04 14.66 16.84
CA GLY A 80 -4.20 15.80 15.97
C GLY A 80 -3.08 16.86 16.07
N LYS A 81 -1.98 16.57 16.77
CA LYS A 81 -0.92 17.56 16.99
C LYS A 81 0.19 17.48 15.95
N PHE A 82 0.62 18.64 15.50
CA PHE A 82 1.78 18.74 14.63
C PHE A 82 3.06 18.26 15.35
N ARG A 83 3.88 17.48 14.65
CA ARG A 83 5.22 17.05 15.10
C ARG A 83 6.25 17.39 14.05
N LYS A 84 7.27 18.15 14.43
CA LYS A 84 8.31 18.60 13.50
C LYS A 84 9.06 17.43 12.84
N GLU A 85 9.29 16.37 13.57
CA GLU A 85 10.00 15.17 13.12
C GLU A 85 9.11 14.21 12.30
N ALA A 86 7.81 14.44 12.33
CA ALA A 86 6.79 13.69 11.61
C ALA A 86 5.63 14.60 11.18
N PRO A 87 5.85 15.50 10.22
CA PRO A 87 4.90 16.56 9.90
C PRO A 87 3.65 16.08 9.17
N LEU A 88 3.68 14.90 8.54
CA LEU A 88 2.57 14.30 7.76
C LEU A 88 2.01 15.27 6.72
N HIS A 89 2.87 15.82 5.87
CA HIS A 89 2.46 16.66 4.76
C HIS A 89 1.52 15.90 3.80
N LYS A 90 0.50 16.57 3.29
CA LYS A 90 -0.57 15.96 2.45
C LYS A 90 -0.21 15.80 0.97
N SER A 91 1.07 15.83 0.62
CA SER A 91 1.59 15.54 -0.72
C SER A 91 2.92 14.83 -0.56
N HIS A 92 3.07 13.69 -1.21
CA HIS A 92 4.34 12.96 -1.24
C HIS A 92 5.27 13.62 -2.28
N GLN A 93 4.74 13.93 -3.46
CA GLN A 93 5.49 14.50 -4.57
C GLN A 93 6.15 15.84 -4.24
N ASP A 94 5.46 16.73 -3.52
CA ASP A 94 6.00 18.06 -3.16
C ASP A 94 7.23 17.97 -2.25
N TYR A 95 7.42 16.82 -1.59
CA TYR A 95 8.56 16.53 -0.72
C TYR A 95 9.53 15.51 -1.31
N GLY A 96 9.38 15.19 -2.61
CA GLY A 96 10.29 14.33 -3.37
C GLY A 96 10.13 12.83 -3.08
N PHE A 97 8.93 12.42 -2.64
CA PHE A 97 8.57 11.03 -2.39
C PHE A 97 7.64 10.48 -3.48
N ILE A 98 7.47 9.17 -3.49
CA ILE A 98 6.56 8.49 -4.41
C ILE A 98 5.12 8.68 -3.93
N GLU A 99 4.24 9.11 -4.84
CA GLU A 99 2.80 9.19 -4.57
C GLU A 99 2.17 7.79 -4.58
N PRO A 100 1.26 7.50 -3.65
CA PRO A 100 0.45 6.28 -3.72
C PRO A 100 -0.47 6.31 -4.96
N ILE A 101 -0.72 5.15 -5.54
CA ILE A 101 -1.72 5.00 -6.61
C ILE A 101 -3.12 5.32 -6.08
N LYS A 102 -3.35 5.01 -4.82
CA LYS A 102 -4.59 5.32 -4.11
C LYS A 102 -4.33 5.45 -2.62
N TYR A 103 -5.08 6.33 -1.98
CA TYR A 103 -5.16 6.38 -0.52
C TYR A 103 -6.63 6.42 -0.06
N TYR A 104 -6.85 6.02 1.19
CA TYR A 104 -8.17 5.97 1.82
C TYR A 104 -8.20 6.87 3.06
N THR A 105 -9.13 7.82 3.06
CA THR A 105 -9.44 8.66 4.21
C THR A 105 -10.95 8.81 4.31
N PRO A 106 -11.58 8.24 5.33
CA PRO A 106 -10.98 7.54 6.49
C PRO A 106 -10.25 6.24 6.12
N SER A 107 -9.41 5.74 7.03
CA SER A 107 -8.78 4.43 6.91
C SER A 107 -9.80 3.32 6.77
N ILE A 108 -9.51 2.35 5.93
CA ILE A 108 -10.27 1.09 5.81
C ILE A 108 -9.59 -0.07 6.54
N ALA A 109 -8.45 0.21 7.19
CA ALA A 109 -7.54 -0.78 7.76
C ALA A 109 -7.18 -1.84 6.71
N ILE A 110 -6.61 -1.35 5.61
CA ILE A 110 -6.20 -2.13 4.43
C ILE A 110 -5.27 -3.27 4.84
N SER A 111 -5.46 -4.46 4.27
CA SER A 111 -4.65 -5.63 4.60
C SER A 111 -4.01 -6.24 3.35
N GLU A 112 -3.98 -7.56 3.23
CA GLU A 112 -3.38 -8.28 2.12
C GLU A 112 -3.98 -7.87 0.76
N ILE A 113 -3.14 -7.91 -0.28
CA ILE A 113 -3.52 -7.73 -1.66
C ILE A 113 -3.22 -9.01 -2.45
N VAL A 114 -4.18 -9.51 -3.20
CA VAL A 114 -4.04 -10.73 -3.99
C VAL A 114 -4.61 -10.55 -5.39
N ARG A 115 -3.86 -10.95 -6.40
CA ARG A 115 -4.34 -10.94 -7.79
C ARG A 115 -5.40 -12.02 -8.00
N ILE A 116 -6.48 -11.66 -8.70
CA ILE A 116 -7.48 -12.64 -9.13
C ILE A 116 -6.87 -13.46 -10.26
N PRO A 117 -6.78 -14.81 -10.13
CA PRO A 117 -6.19 -15.64 -11.16
C PRO A 117 -6.95 -15.55 -12.48
N SER A 118 -6.25 -15.48 -13.61
CA SER A 118 -6.84 -15.51 -14.96
C SER A 118 -7.64 -16.79 -15.23
N THR A 119 -7.34 -17.86 -14.52
CA THR A 119 -8.10 -19.12 -14.54
C THR A 119 -9.52 -18.97 -14.01
N PHE A 120 -9.79 -17.94 -13.21
CA PHE A 120 -11.14 -17.61 -12.74
C PHE A 120 -11.98 -16.97 -13.87
N SER A 121 -11.41 -16.00 -14.58
CA SER A 121 -11.96 -15.41 -15.82
C SER A 121 -10.91 -14.53 -16.48
N GLU A 122 -10.82 -14.60 -17.83
CA GLU A 122 -9.89 -13.76 -18.61
C GLU A 122 -10.16 -12.25 -18.46
N ARG A 123 -11.38 -11.87 -18.10
CA ARG A 123 -11.72 -10.45 -17.88
C ARG A 123 -11.16 -9.86 -16.59
N PHE A 124 -10.56 -10.66 -15.70
CA PHE A 124 -9.95 -10.22 -14.44
C PHE A 124 -8.43 -10.11 -14.52
N THR A 125 -7.89 -9.79 -15.69
CA THR A 125 -6.44 -9.81 -15.95
C THR A 125 -5.65 -8.89 -15.02
N ASN A 126 -6.17 -7.71 -14.67
CA ASN A 126 -5.52 -6.72 -13.80
C ASN A 126 -6.35 -6.45 -12.54
N ASP A 127 -7.12 -7.45 -12.12
CA ASP A 127 -8.00 -7.36 -10.97
C ASP A 127 -7.36 -7.95 -9.72
N PHE A 128 -7.61 -7.30 -8.60
CA PHE A 128 -7.10 -7.70 -7.29
C PHE A 128 -8.21 -7.65 -6.26
N PHE A 129 -8.09 -8.51 -5.25
CA PHE A 129 -8.80 -8.38 -4.00
C PHE A 129 -7.88 -7.79 -2.93
N ILE A 130 -8.43 -6.88 -2.14
CA ILE A 130 -7.79 -6.29 -0.99
C ILE A 130 -8.70 -6.48 0.20
N GLY A 131 -8.19 -7.02 1.29
CA GLY A 131 -8.92 -7.10 2.55
C GLY A 131 -8.95 -5.75 3.25
N ALA A 132 -10.06 -5.44 3.91
CA ALA A 132 -10.23 -4.29 4.78
C ALA A 132 -10.84 -4.73 6.11
N LEU A 133 -10.20 -4.34 7.22
CA LEU A 133 -10.66 -4.66 8.57
C LEU A 133 -11.71 -3.69 9.11
N GLY A 134 -11.95 -2.59 8.38
CA GLY A 134 -12.92 -1.57 8.73
C GLY A 134 -12.35 -0.45 9.61
N PHE A 135 -13.15 0.58 9.84
CA PHE A 135 -12.78 1.76 10.60
C PHE A 135 -13.02 1.55 12.11
N LYS A 136 -12.00 1.83 12.92
CA LYS A 136 -11.91 1.42 14.32
C LYS A 136 -12.89 2.10 15.29
N ASP A 137 -13.42 3.28 14.98
CA ASP A 137 -14.23 4.05 15.91
C ASP A 137 -15.70 3.62 15.98
N GLN A 138 -16.07 2.68 15.15
CA GLN A 138 -17.41 2.10 15.16
C GLN A 138 -17.24 0.60 15.20
N ILE A 139 -17.37 0.02 16.38
CA ILE A 139 -17.63 -1.40 16.54
C ILE A 139 -19.05 -1.65 15.99
N ASN A 140 -19.25 -1.35 14.74
CA ASN A 140 -20.35 -1.89 13.98
C ASN A 140 -19.77 -3.12 13.28
N ASP A 141 -20.19 -4.28 13.70
CA ASP A 141 -20.07 -5.50 12.93
C ASP A 141 -20.57 -5.18 11.52
N GLY A 142 -19.70 -5.22 10.51
CA GLY A 142 -20.10 -4.91 9.15
C GLY A 142 -19.15 -4.03 8.35
N ASP A 143 -18.16 -3.43 8.97
CA ASP A 143 -17.16 -2.62 8.25
C ASP A 143 -16.08 -3.47 7.57
N GLN A 144 -15.99 -4.78 7.89
CA GLN A 144 -15.09 -5.69 7.20
C GLN A 144 -15.56 -5.89 5.76
N SER A 145 -14.62 -5.74 4.85
CA SER A 145 -14.93 -5.84 3.43
C SER A 145 -13.77 -6.38 2.61
N ILE A 146 -14.09 -6.80 1.41
CA ILE A 146 -13.14 -7.06 0.34
C ILE A 146 -13.34 -5.98 -0.71
N HIS A 147 -12.28 -5.27 -1.03
CA HIS A 147 -12.26 -4.34 -2.15
C HIS A 147 -11.81 -5.10 -3.39
N HIS A 148 -12.67 -5.16 -4.40
CA HIS A 148 -12.33 -5.63 -5.73
C HIS A 148 -11.89 -4.42 -6.55
N ILE A 149 -10.61 -4.37 -6.89
CA ILE A 149 -10.04 -3.28 -7.69
C ILE A 149 -9.52 -3.79 -9.03
N ARG A 150 -9.50 -2.91 -10.02
CA ARG A 150 -8.85 -3.14 -11.31
C ARG A 150 -7.90 -2.01 -11.64
N PHE A 151 -6.66 -2.36 -11.95
CA PHE A 151 -5.72 -1.42 -12.54
C PHE A 151 -5.92 -1.29 -14.06
N ASN A 152 -5.54 -0.14 -14.60
CA ASN A 152 -5.35 0.00 -16.05
C ASN A 152 -4.16 -0.86 -16.53
N GLU A 153 -3.89 -0.86 -17.84
CA GLU A 153 -2.83 -1.68 -18.44
C GLU A 153 -1.42 -1.33 -17.92
N ASN A 154 -1.20 -0.07 -17.58
CA ASN A 154 0.08 0.44 -17.08
C ASN A 154 0.26 0.30 -15.57
N PHE A 155 -0.79 -0.07 -14.83
CA PHE A 155 -0.80 -0.14 -13.36
C PHE A 155 -0.64 1.20 -12.65
N ASP A 156 -0.70 2.31 -13.37
CA ASP A 156 -0.55 3.67 -12.82
C ASP A 156 -1.88 4.29 -12.36
N GLN A 157 -2.99 3.58 -12.53
CA GLN A 157 -4.32 4.03 -12.11
C GLN A 157 -5.24 2.86 -11.78
N ILE A 158 -6.03 3.00 -10.72
CA ILE A 158 -7.18 2.13 -10.43
C ILE A 158 -8.37 2.69 -11.21
N ILE A 159 -8.91 1.88 -12.14
CA ILE A 159 -10.02 2.26 -13.04
C ILE A 159 -11.39 1.68 -12.62
N PHE A 160 -11.39 0.80 -11.64
CA PHE A 160 -12.59 0.20 -11.08
C PHE A 160 -12.35 -0.17 -9.61
N GLU A 161 -13.36 0.03 -8.79
CA GLU A 161 -13.40 -0.46 -7.41
C GLU A 161 -14.84 -0.79 -7.04
N ASP A 162 -15.03 -1.94 -6.43
CA ASP A 162 -16.29 -2.38 -5.81
C ASP A 162 -16.01 -2.90 -4.41
N VAL A 163 -16.90 -2.63 -3.48
CA VAL A 163 -16.74 -2.99 -2.07
C VAL A 163 -17.74 -4.09 -1.72
N ILE A 164 -17.22 -5.25 -1.35
CA ILE A 164 -17.99 -6.43 -0.98
C ILE A 164 -17.97 -6.54 0.54
N PRO A 165 -19.08 -6.20 1.24
CA PRO A 165 -19.14 -6.37 2.68
C PRO A 165 -19.09 -7.85 3.06
N ILE A 166 -18.35 -8.19 4.12
CA ILE A 166 -18.20 -9.57 4.63
C ILE A 166 -18.62 -9.71 6.10
N GLY A 167 -18.88 -8.60 6.77
CA GLY A 167 -19.49 -8.56 8.11
C GLY A 167 -21.01 -8.47 8.04
N GLU A 168 -21.73 -9.00 9.06
CA GLU A 168 -23.18 -8.82 9.25
C GLU A 168 -23.49 -7.56 10.06
#